data_80ca7efd61495e3b8a33a283847ae3b8
#
_entry.id   80ca7efd61495e3b8a33a283847ae3b8
#
_cell.length_a   1.000
_cell.length_b   1.000
_cell.length_c   1.000
_cell.angle_alpha   90.00
_cell.angle_beta   90.00
_cell.angle_gamma   90.00
#
_symmetry.space_group_name_H-M   'P 1'
#
loop_
_entity.id
_entity.type
_entity.pdbx_description
1 polymer ?
#
loop_
_entity_poly.entity_id
_entity_poly.type
_entity_poly.pdbx_seq_one_letter_code
_entity_poly.pdbx_strand_id
1 'polypeptide(L)'
;MEKRSRDVIISKILDICTDGAHKTRIVYQANLNFRTVNPYLELLTKNGMINAQKERNPVVYETTTRGLALLDNYKQIQGELSL
;
A
#
# COMPACT_ATOMS: atom_id res chain seq x y z
N MET A 1 -0.06 -4.81 23.86
CA MET A 1 -0.77 -4.80 22.59
C MET A 1 0.14 -4.46 21.44
N GLU A 2 0.07 -5.25 20.43
CA GLU A 2 0.94 -5.07 19.30
C GLU A 2 0.38 -4.10 18.29
N LYS A 3 1.24 -3.22 17.82
CA LYS A 3 0.91 -2.39 16.68
C LYS A 3 1.60 -2.94 15.45
N ARG A 4 0.89 -2.95 14.35
CA ARG A 4 1.55 -3.29 13.10
C ARG A 4 2.55 -2.18 12.76
N SER A 5 3.73 -2.58 12.34
CA SER A 5 4.74 -1.61 11.97
C SER A 5 4.30 -0.89 10.70
N ARG A 6 4.84 0.31 10.49
CA ARG A 6 4.56 1.07 9.28
C ARG A 6 4.98 0.27 8.03
N ASP A 7 6.08 -0.46 8.14
CA ASP A 7 6.57 -1.25 7.01
C ASP A 7 5.57 -2.33 6.61
N VAL A 8 4.97 -2.99 7.60
CA VAL A 8 3.97 -4.02 7.31
C VAL A 8 2.75 -3.40 6.63
N ILE A 9 2.30 -2.25 7.12
CA ILE A 9 1.15 -1.58 6.54
C ILE A 9 1.46 -1.13 5.12
N ILE A 10 2.63 -0.53 4.90
CA ILE A 10 3.03 -0.07 3.58
C ILE A 10 3.10 -1.25 2.60
N SER A 11 3.71 -2.35 3.01
CA SER A 11 3.83 -3.51 2.12
C SER A 11 2.45 -4.08 1.77
N LYS A 12 1.53 -4.09 2.73
CA LYS A 12 0.17 -4.54 2.47
C LYS A 12 -0.53 -3.66 1.45
N ILE A 13 -0.42 -2.34 1.61
CA ILE A 13 -1.06 -1.41 0.69
C ILE A 13 -0.48 -1.57 -0.72
N LEU A 14 0.84 -1.66 -0.83
CA LEU A 14 1.49 -1.83 -2.12
C LEU A 14 1.04 -3.13 -2.81
N ASP A 15 0.90 -4.20 -2.03
CA ASP A 15 0.47 -5.48 -2.56
C ASP A 15 -0.97 -5.43 -3.06
N ILE A 16 -1.86 -4.83 -2.27
CA ILE A 16 -3.27 -4.70 -2.64
C ILE A 16 -3.43 -3.88 -3.90
N CYS A 17 -2.61 -2.85 -4.07
CA CYS A 17 -2.71 -1.92 -5.20
C CYS A 17 -1.99 -2.39 -6.45
N THR A 18 -1.37 -3.57 -6.43
CA THR A 18 -0.60 -4.07 -7.58
C THR A 18 -1.43 -4.09 -8.85
N ASP A 19 -2.69 -4.50 -8.76
CA ASP A 19 -3.60 -4.56 -9.90
C ASP A 19 -4.55 -3.38 -9.95
N GLY A 20 -4.32 -2.37 -9.13
CA GLY A 20 -5.23 -1.25 -9.02
C GLY A 20 -6.34 -1.53 -8.04
N ALA A 21 -6.60 -0.58 -7.14
CA ALA A 21 -7.64 -0.75 -6.13
C ALA A 21 -8.24 0.59 -5.76
N HIS A 22 -9.53 0.59 -5.44
CA HIS A 22 -10.19 1.74 -4.85
C HIS A 22 -9.87 1.81 -3.37
N LYS A 23 -10.02 2.98 -2.79
CA LYS A 23 -9.73 3.20 -1.38
C LYS A 23 -10.52 2.25 -0.48
N THR A 24 -11.78 2.01 -0.81
CA THR A 24 -12.64 1.13 -0.03
C THR A 24 -12.05 -0.28 0.08
N ARG A 25 -11.56 -0.80 -1.04
CA ARG A 25 -10.95 -2.13 -1.04
C ARG A 25 -9.66 -2.15 -0.23
N ILE A 26 -8.85 -1.07 -0.32
CA ILE A 26 -7.61 -0.98 0.44
C ILE A 26 -7.90 -1.00 1.92
N VAL A 27 -8.85 -0.20 2.36
CA VAL A 27 -9.26 -0.13 3.77
C VAL A 27 -9.68 -1.51 4.26
N TYR A 28 -10.51 -2.16 3.46
CA TYR A 28 -11.08 -3.44 3.85
C TYR A 28 -10.01 -4.54 3.93
N GLN A 29 -9.21 -4.65 2.88
CA GLN A 29 -8.23 -5.75 2.80
C GLN A 29 -7.03 -5.53 3.69
N ALA A 30 -6.65 -4.28 3.95
CA ALA A 30 -5.55 -3.99 4.85
C ALA A 30 -6.01 -3.93 6.32
N ASN A 31 -7.31 -4.04 6.53
CA ASN A 31 -7.89 -3.96 7.88
C ASN A 31 -7.53 -2.65 8.56
N LEU A 32 -7.75 -1.56 7.85
CA LEU A 32 -7.50 -0.20 8.35
C LEU A 32 -8.80 0.58 8.25
N ASN A 33 -8.82 1.77 8.85
CA ASN A 33 -9.92 2.68 8.62
C ASN A 33 -9.48 3.79 7.67
N PHE A 34 -10.44 4.58 7.18
CA PHE A 34 -10.13 5.62 6.19
C PHE A 34 -9.19 6.67 6.75
N ARG A 35 -9.33 6.98 8.04
CA ARG A 35 -8.47 7.97 8.67
C ARG A 35 -7.02 7.52 8.68
N THR A 36 -6.80 6.24 8.91
CA THR A 36 -5.45 5.68 8.96
C THR A 36 -4.86 5.52 7.56
N VAL A 37 -5.67 5.10 6.58
CA VAL A 37 -5.15 4.80 5.24
C VAL A 37 -4.79 6.07 4.49
N ASN A 38 -5.51 7.17 4.70
CA ASN A 38 -5.27 8.39 3.94
C ASN A 38 -3.83 8.90 4.03
N PRO A 39 -3.23 9.02 5.23
CA PRO A 39 -1.82 9.47 5.30
C PRO A 39 -0.87 8.55 4.57
N TYR A 40 -1.13 7.24 4.59
CA TYR A 40 -0.27 6.29 3.88
C TYR A 40 -0.39 6.45 2.38
N LEU A 41 -1.61 6.64 1.87
CA LEU A 41 -1.80 6.83 0.45
C LEU A 41 -1.15 8.13 -0.02
N GLU A 42 -1.25 9.19 0.79
CA GLU A 42 -0.58 10.45 0.48
C GLU A 42 0.94 10.27 0.43
N LEU A 43 1.48 9.59 1.42
CA LEU A 43 2.92 9.36 1.51
C LEU A 43 3.41 8.56 0.30
N LEU A 44 2.72 7.49 -0.02
CA LEU A 44 3.14 6.61 -1.10
C LEU A 44 2.97 7.26 -2.48
N THR A 45 1.92 8.04 -2.63
CA THR A 45 1.70 8.77 -3.88
C THR A 45 2.75 9.86 -4.05
N LYS A 46 3.03 10.59 -3.00
CA LYS A 46 4.02 11.67 -3.03
C LYS A 46 5.41 11.14 -3.38
N ASN A 47 5.73 9.95 -2.95
CA ASN A 47 7.04 9.36 -3.17
C ASN A 47 7.11 8.48 -4.42
N GLY A 48 6.07 8.49 -5.24
CA GLY A 48 6.10 7.78 -6.51
C GLY A 48 5.96 6.28 -6.41
N MET A 49 5.47 5.78 -5.28
CA MET A 49 5.28 4.34 -5.09
C MET A 49 3.92 3.89 -5.56
N ILE A 50 2.94 4.80 -5.53
CA ILE A 50 1.58 4.54 -5.97
C ILE A 50 1.17 5.69 -6.88
N ASN A 51 0.45 5.36 -7.94
CA ASN A 51 -0.15 6.34 -8.84
C ASN A 51 -1.65 6.40 -8.56
N ALA A 52 -2.13 7.59 -8.19
CA ALA A 52 -3.54 7.82 -7.96
C ALA A 52 -4.17 8.30 -9.27
N GLN A 53 -5.01 7.47 -9.86
CA GLN A 53 -5.68 7.79 -11.13
C GLN A 53 -6.92 8.60 -10.82
N LYS A 54 -6.72 9.91 -10.63
CA LYS A 54 -7.77 10.80 -10.17
C LYS A 54 -8.81 11.10 -11.23
N GLU A 55 -8.50 10.84 -12.50
CA GLU A 55 -9.46 10.99 -13.58
C GLU A 55 -10.54 9.91 -13.53
N ARG A 56 -10.33 8.86 -12.77
CA ARG A 56 -11.30 7.78 -12.61
C ARG A 56 -12.17 8.04 -11.39
N ASN A 57 -13.42 7.62 -11.46
CA ASN A 57 -14.38 7.82 -10.38
C ASN A 57 -15.08 6.49 -10.10
N PRO A 58 -14.79 5.85 -8.98
CA PRO A 58 -13.87 6.30 -7.91
C PRO A 58 -12.41 6.21 -8.32
N VAL A 59 -11.59 6.95 -7.61
CA VAL A 59 -10.14 6.98 -7.85
C VAL A 59 -9.55 5.58 -7.71
N VAL A 60 -8.65 5.23 -8.63
CA VAL A 60 -7.94 3.97 -8.59
C VAL A 60 -6.49 4.23 -8.18
N TYR A 61 -6.01 3.48 -7.21
CA TYR A 61 -4.63 3.54 -6.74
C TYR A 61 -3.88 2.33 -7.26
N GLU A 62 -2.79 2.57 -7.98
CA GLU A 62 -2.04 1.48 -8.59
C GLU A 62 -0.57 1.60 -8.23
N THR A 63 0.02 0.51 -7.77
CA THR A 63 1.44 0.47 -7.41
C THR A 63 2.29 0.64 -8.67
N THR A 64 3.24 1.56 -8.61
CA THR A 64 4.15 1.85 -9.72
C THR A 64 5.28 0.82 -9.75
N THR A 65 6.08 0.87 -10.82
CA THR A 65 7.28 0.03 -10.90
C THR A 65 8.17 0.25 -9.70
N ARG A 66 8.30 1.50 -9.27
CA ARG A 66 9.10 1.83 -8.10
C ARG A 66 8.50 1.25 -6.84
N GLY A 67 7.17 1.28 -6.73
CA GLY A 67 6.48 0.68 -5.61
C GLY A 67 6.62 -0.83 -5.59
N LEU A 68 6.60 -1.46 -6.76
CA LEU A 68 6.79 -2.91 -6.85
C LEU A 68 8.18 -3.32 -6.39
N ALA A 69 9.20 -2.52 -6.71
CA ALA A 69 10.56 -2.79 -6.26
C ALA A 69 10.65 -2.71 -4.73
N LEU A 70 9.99 -1.71 -4.15
CA LEU A 70 9.96 -1.59 -2.69
C LEU A 70 9.23 -2.76 -2.06
N LEU A 71 8.10 -3.15 -2.64
CA LEU A 71 7.35 -4.31 -2.16
C LEU A 71 8.18 -5.57 -2.19
N ASP A 72 8.93 -5.77 -3.25
CA ASP A 72 9.79 -6.93 -3.37
C ASP A 72 10.85 -6.97 -2.27
N ASN A 73 11.44 -5.80 -1.96
CA ASN A 73 12.40 -5.70 -0.87
C ASN A 73 11.77 -6.09 0.46
N TYR A 74 10.56 -5.61 0.73
CA TYR A 74 9.85 -5.97 1.96
C TYR A 74 9.62 -7.47 2.04
N LYS A 75 9.21 -8.08 0.92
CA LYS A 75 8.95 -9.51 0.90
C LYS A 75 10.20 -10.32 1.13
N GLN A 76 11.33 -9.88 0.57
CA GLN A 76 12.60 -10.56 0.78
C GLN A 76 13.02 -10.50 2.24
N ILE A 77 12.90 -9.33 2.85
CA ILE A 77 13.26 -9.16 4.26
C ILE A 77 12.38 -10.03 5.14
N GLN A 78 11.07 -10.01 4.87
CA GLN A 78 10.13 -10.82 5.64
C GLN A 78 10.43 -12.31 5.48
N GLY A 79 10.78 -12.72 4.27
CA GLY A 79 11.13 -14.12 4.02
C GLY A 79 12.37 -14.56 4.76
N GLU A 80 13.37 -13.67 4.85
CA GLU A 80 14.60 -13.98 5.55
C GLU A 80 14.41 -14.03 7.06
N LEU A 81 13.51 -13.19 7.57
CA LEU A 81 13.28 -13.11 9.01
C LEU A 81 12.15 -14.02 9.48
N SER A 82 11.39 -14.56 8.56
CA SER A 82 10.27 -15.42 8.89
C SER A 82 10.78 -16.82 9.20
N LEU A 83 10.33 -17.35 10.28
CA LEU A 83 10.76 -18.68 10.71
C LEU A 83 9.61 -19.66 10.66
#